data_dbc54884b199028ff807d1d5d6e72d80
#
_entry.id   dbc54884b199028ff807d1d5d6e72d80
#
_cell.length_a   1.000
_cell.length_b   1.000
_cell.length_c   1.000
_cell.angle_alpha   90.00
_cell.angle_beta   90.00
_cell.angle_gamma   90.00
#
_symmetry.space_group_name_H-M   'P 1'
#
loop_
_entity.id
_entity.type
_entity.pdbx_description
1 polymer ?
#
loop_
_entity_poly.entity_id
_entity_poly.type
_entity_poly.pdbx_seq_one_letter_code
_entity_poly.pdbx_strand_id
1 'polypeptide(L)'
;LPGVKIGVVGVNGSGKSTLMKIMAGLDKDFTGEAWAAKGARVGYLPQEPSLDESLDVRGNVMLGVKEKKEILDKYNELAMNYSEETADEMARLQDEIDTQNLWDLDSQIDIALEALRCPADDAKVETLSGGEKRRVALCKLLLEEPEMLLLDEPTNHLDAETISWLQKHLIDYKGTCLIVTHDRYFLDDITSWILELDRGRGIPCEGN
;
A
#
# COMPACT_ATOMS: atom_id res chain seq x y z
N LEU A 1 1.26 0.83 -17.56
CA LEU A 1 2.29 -0.21 -17.57
C LEU A 1 2.20 -0.96 -16.22
N PRO A 2 1.60 -2.17 -16.18
CA PRO A 2 1.51 -2.92 -14.93
C PRO A 2 2.90 -3.23 -14.36
N GLY A 3 3.04 -3.11 -13.03
CA GLY A 3 4.27 -3.44 -12.31
C GLY A 3 5.40 -2.40 -12.38
N VAL A 4 5.19 -1.28 -13.08
CA VAL A 4 6.22 -0.22 -13.21
C VAL A 4 6.34 0.58 -11.91
N LYS A 5 7.57 0.95 -11.55
CA LYS A 5 7.89 1.84 -10.44
C LYS A 5 8.32 3.19 -11.00
N ILE A 6 7.60 4.23 -10.61
CA ILE A 6 7.77 5.59 -11.14
C ILE A 6 8.11 6.52 -9.98
N GLY A 7 9.28 7.15 -10.03
CA GLY A 7 9.63 8.24 -9.14
C GLY A 7 9.01 9.56 -9.64
N VAL A 8 8.36 10.31 -8.76
CA VAL A 8 7.81 11.63 -9.08
C VAL A 8 8.67 12.68 -8.40
N VAL A 9 9.34 13.49 -9.20
CA VAL A 9 10.25 14.53 -8.74
C VAL A 9 9.80 15.92 -9.18
N GLY A 10 10.29 16.95 -8.51
CA GLY A 10 9.97 18.33 -8.81
C GLY A 10 10.16 19.22 -7.58
N VAL A 11 10.27 20.54 -7.80
CA VAL A 11 10.42 21.50 -6.70
C VAL A 11 9.19 21.52 -5.78
N ASN A 12 9.36 22.05 -4.57
CA ASN A 12 8.21 22.23 -3.69
C ASN A 12 7.17 23.12 -4.34
N GLY A 13 5.89 22.73 -4.25
CA GLY A 13 4.81 23.43 -4.91
C GLY A 13 4.60 23.08 -6.39
N SER A 14 5.38 22.15 -6.99
CA SER A 14 5.20 21.74 -8.39
C SER A 14 3.93 20.92 -8.66
N GLY A 15 3.16 20.56 -7.63
CA GLY A 15 1.91 19.82 -7.77
C GLY A 15 2.01 18.30 -7.54
N LYS A 16 3.13 17.78 -6.99
CA LYS A 16 3.31 16.34 -6.75
C LYS A 16 2.18 15.72 -5.93
N SER A 17 1.91 16.28 -4.76
CA SER A 17 0.83 15.77 -3.88
C SER A 17 -0.56 15.98 -4.49
N THR A 18 -0.76 17.04 -5.28
CA THR A 18 -2.02 17.26 -6.02
C THR A 18 -2.21 16.16 -7.07
N LEU A 19 -1.18 15.85 -7.85
CA LEU A 19 -1.21 14.73 -8.80
C LEU A 19 -1.57 13.43 -8.11
N MET A 20 -0.94 13.13 -6.97
CA MET A 20 -1.23 11.91 -6.19
C MET A 20 -2.69 11.86 -5.74
N LYS A 21 -3.25 12.99 -5.26
CA LYS A 21 -4.66 13.09 -4.84
C LYS A 21 -5.63 12.90 -6.00
N ILE A 22 -5.33 13.48 -7.17
CA ILE A 22 -6.12 13.27 -8.39
C ILE A 22 -6.12 11.79 -8.78
N MET A 23 -4.94 11.16 -8.81
CA MET A 23 -4.81 9.74 -9.14
C MET A 23 -5.48 8.81 -8.12
N ALA A 24 -5.51 9.22 -6.85
CA ALA A 24 -6.25 8.53 -5.79
C ALA A 24 -7.77 8.76 -5.85
N GLY A 25 -8.26 9.63 -6.75
CA GLY A 25 -9.68 10.01 -6.85
C GLY A 25 -10.17 10.90 -5.70
N LEU A 26 -9.27 11.46 -4.90
CA LEU A 26 -9.57 12.33 -3.75
C LEU A 26 -9.77 13.80 -4.15
N ASP A 27 -9.06 14.23 -5.19
CA ASP A 27 -9.21 15.58 -5.76
C ASP A 27 -9.90 15.45 -7.12
N LYS A 28 -11.03 16.12 -7.27
CA LYS A 28 -11.86 16.12 -8.50
C LYS A 28 -11.89 17.48 -9.19
N ASP A 29 -11.24 18.49 -8.59
CA ASP A 29 -11.18 19.85 -9.13
C ASP A 29 -9.97 20.02 -10.06
N PHE A 30 -10.05 19.41 -11.24
CA PHE A 30 -9.02 19.51 -12.28
C PHE A 30 -9.63 19.55 -13.67
N THR A 31 -8.86 20.04 -14.65
CA THR A 31 -9.26 20.06 -16.05
C THR A 31 -8.69 18.84 -16.77
N GLY A 32 -9.53 18.14 -17.53
CA GLY A 32 -9.15 16.92 -18.23
C GLY A 32 -9.85 15.69 -17.66
N GLU A 33 -9.28 14.52 -17.89
CA GLU A 33 -9.85 13.22 -17.48
C GLU A 33 -8.81 12.40 -16.74
N ALA A 34 -9.22 11.81 -15.63
CA ALA A 34 -8.42 10.85 -14.86
C ALA A 34 -9.33 9.74 -14.34
N TRP A 35 -9.02 8.51 -14.69
CA TRP A 35 -9.73 7.33 -14.19
C TRP A 35 -8.78 6.15 -13.96
N ALA A 36 -9.08 5.36 -12.96
CA ALA A 36 -8.43 4.05 -12.78
C ALA A 36 -9.03 3.03 -13.76
N ALA A 37 -8.24 2.04 -14.17
CA ALA A 37 -8.77 0.92 -14.93
C ALA A 37 -9.91 0.24 -14.15
N LYS A 38 -10.90 -0.30 -14.87
CA LYS A 38 -12.05 -0.95 -14.23
C LYS A 38 -11.60 -2.09 -13.33
N GLY A 39 -11.95 -2.02 -12.05
CA GLY A 39 -11.60 -3.01 -11.04
C GLY A 39 -10.21 -2.83 -10.42
N ALA A 40 -9.41 -1.85 -10.85
CA ALA A 40 -8.14 -1.56 -10.21
C ALA A 40 -8.35 -0.78 -8.91
N ARG A 41 -7.78 -1.28 -7.82
CA ARG A 41 -7.74 -0.59 -6.53
C ARG A 41 -6.53 0.33 -6.50
N VAL A 42 -6.73 1.52 -5.98
CA VAL A 42 -5.67 2.52 -5.82
C VAL A 42 -5.50 2.79 -4.34
N GLY A 43 -4.33 2.47 -3.82
CA GLY A 43 -3.95 2.76 -2.45
C GLY A 43 -3.10 4.03 -2.39
N TYR A 44 -3.34 4.89 -1.42
CA TYR A 44 -2.64 6.14 -1.26
C TYR A 44 -2.15 6.37 0.16
N LEU A 45 -0.87 6.59 0.33
CA LEU A 45 -0.26 7.05 1.57
C LEU A 45 -0.01 8.56 1.48
N PRO A 46 -0.85 9.41 2.11
CA PRO A 46 -0.59 10.84 2.19
C PRO A 46 0.52 11.17 3.19
N GLN A 47 1.00 12.43 3.19
CA GLN A 47 1.97 12.88 4.18
C GLN A 47 1.45 12.75 5.62
N GLU A 48 0.17 13.02 5.85
CA GLU A 48 -0.52 12.89 7.14
C GLU A 48 -1.68 11.90 6.98
N PRO A 49 -1.44 10.60 7.21
CA PRO A 49 -2.49 9.61 7.10
C PRO A 49 -3.42 9.63 8.31
N SER A 50 -4.70 9.35 8.07
CA SER A 50 -5.69 9.11 9.11
C SER A 50 -5.83 7.62 9.38
N LEU A 51 -5.95 7.26 10.66
CA LEU A 51 -6.29 5.92 11.14
C LEU A 51 -7.66 5.99 11.83
N ASP A 52 -8.31 4.84 11.96
CA ASP A 52 -9.54 4.72 12.74
C ASP A 52 -9.21 4.78 14.22
N GLU A 53 -9.61 5.87 14.88
CA GLU A 53 -9.34 6.11 16.31
C GLU A 53 -10.13 5.19 17.24
N SER A 54 -11.16 4.51 16.73
CA SER A 54 -11.92 3.51 17.49
C SER A 54 -11.20 2.17 17.61
N LEU A 55 -10.15 1.95 16.83
CA LEU A 55 -9.35 0.73 16.78
C LEU A 55 -7.94 0.96 17.35
N ASP A 56 -7.31 -0.12 17.79
CA ASP A 56 -5.88 -0.16 18.09
C ASP A 56 -5.02 -0.29 16.82
N VAL A 57 -3.71 -0.43 16.99
CA VAL A 57 -2.76 -0.57 15.88
C VAL A 57 -3.10 -1.80 15.03
N ARG A 58 -3.26 -2.98 15.66
CA ARG A 58 -3.57 -4.21 14.94
C ARG A 58 -4.91 -4.14 14.23
N GLY A 59 -5.94 -3.58 14.88
CA GLY A 59 -7.26 -3.37 14.28
C GLY A 59 -7.21 -2.52 13.01
N ASN A 60 -6.42 -1.45 13.03
CA ASN A 60 -6.22 -0.63 11.84
C ASN A 60 -5.53 -1.37 10.70
N VAL A 61 -4.49 -2.16 11.01
CA VAL A 61 -3.78 -2.97 9.99
C VAL A 61 -4.69 -4.05 9.43
N MET A 62 -5.50 -4.68 10.27
CA MET A 62 -6.48 -5.71 9.86
C MET A 62 -7.53 -5.18 8.87
N LEU A 63 -7.84 -3.88 8.88
CA LEU A 63 -8.71 -3.28 7.85
C LEU A 63 -8.14 -3.44 6.43
N GLY A 64 -6.80 -3.38 6.29
CA GLY A 64 -6.14 -3.56 4.98
C GLY A 64 -6.23 -4.99 4.43
N VAL A 65 -6.37 -5.98 5.30
CA VAL A 65 -6.44 -7.40 4.94
C VAL A 65 -7.83 -8.00 5.13
N LYS A 66 -8.86 -7.18 5.33
CA LYS A 66 -10.21 -7.63 5.64
C LYS A 66 -10.74 -8.63 4.61
N GLU A 67 -10.63 -8.32 3.31
CA GLU A 67 -11.08 -9.22 2.24
C GLU A 67 -10.33 -10.56 2.25
N LYS A 68 -9.00 -10.50 2.46
CA LYS A 68 -8.15 -11.70 2.58
C LYS A 68 -8.58 -12.58 3.76
N LYS A 69 -8.91 -11.96 4.87
CA LYS A 69 -9.39 -12.68 6.06
C LYS A 69 -10.77 -13.27 5.85
N GLU A 70 -11.68 -12.57 5.20
CA GLU A 70 -13.02 -13.08 4.87
C GLU A 70 -12.95 -14.34 4.00
N ILE A 71 -12.00 -14.42 3.05
CA ILE A 71 -11.75 -15.62 2.24
C ILE A 71 -11.34 -16.80 3.12
N LEU A 72 -10.38 -16.59 4.05
CA LEU A 72 -9.94 -17.63 4.99
C LEU A 72 -11.06 -18.09 5.93
N ASP A 73 -11.80 -17.14 6.50
CA ASP A 73 -12.88 -17.44 7.44
C ASP A 73 -13.98 -18.25 6.74
N LYS A 74 -14.33 -17.88 5.50
CA LYS A 74 -15.30 -18.60 4.70
C LYS A 74 -14.84 -20.02 4.35
N TYR A 75 -13.58 -20.18 3.97
CA TYR A 75 -13.01 -21.50 3.74
C TYR A 75 -13.08 -22.37 4.99
N ASN A 76 -12.70 -21.84 6.15
CA ASN A 76 -12.74 -22.57 7.41
C ASN A 76 -14.16 -22.96 7.81
N GLU A 77 -15.14 -22.07 7.60
CA GLU A 77 -16.55 -22.37 7.85
C GLU A 77 -17.05 -23.54 6.98
N LEU A 78 -16.73 -23.53 5.67
CA LEU A 78 -17.08 -24.61 4.76
C LEU A 78 -16.34 -25.92 5.10
N ALA A 79 -15.10 -25.83 5.56
CA ALA A 79 -14.33 -27.02 5.99
C ALA A 79 -14.94 -27.68 7.23
N MET A 80 -15.44 -26.87 8.17
CA MET A 80 -16.13 -27.39 9.36
C MET A 80 -17.50 -28.01 9.05
N ASN A 81 -18.18 -27.52 8.01
CA ASN A 81 -19.53 -27.92 7.60
C ASN A 81 -19.51 -28.54 6.20
N TYR A 82 -18.52 -29.37 5.90
CA TYR A 82 -18.33 -29.94 4.57
C TYR A 82 -19.57 -30.71 4.08
N SER A 83 -19.98 -30.43 2.85
CA SER A 83 -20.97 -31.18 2.10
C SER A 83 -20.58 -31.27 0.63
N GLU A 84 -21.13 -32.25 -0.11
CA GLU A 84 -20.89 -32.37 -1.55
C GLU A 84 -21.36 -31.12 -2.33
N GLU A 85 -22.39 -30.42 -1.83
CA GLU A 85 -22.92 -29.20 -2.43
C GLU A 85 -21.95 -28.02 -2.32
N THR A 86 -21.10 -28.00 -1.29
CA THR A 86 -20.13 -26.91 -1.03
C THR A 86 -18.72 -27.21 -1.54
N ALA A 87 -18.50 -28.40 -2.09
CA ALA A 87 -17.18 -28.86 -2.51
C ALA A 87 -16.54 -27.95 -3.58
N ASP A 88 -17.32 -27.52 -4.59
CA ASP A 88 -16.83 -26.64 -5.66
C ASP A 88 -16.46 -25.24 -5.15
N GLU A 89 -17.24 -24.70 -4.21
CA GLU A 89 -16.95 -23.40 -3.61
C GLU A 89 -15.69 -23.48 -2.74
N MET A 90 -15.56 -24.53 -1.96
CA MET A 90 -14.38 -24.78 -1.13
C MET A 90 -13.10 -24.91 -1.97
N ALA A 91 -13.16 -25.63 -3.10
CA ALA A 91 -12.03 -25.75 -4.02
C ALA A 91 -11.62 -24.40 -4.61
N ARG A 92 -12.57 -23.55 -4.99
CA ARG A 92 -12.27 -22.18 -5.48
C ARG A 92 -11.60 -21.31 -4.43
N LEU A 93 -12.12 -21.34 -3.20
CA LEU A 93 -11.52 -20.59 -2.09
C LEU A 93 -10.11 -21.08 -1.78
N GLN A 94 -9.89 -22.40 -1.84
CA GLN A 94 -8.56 -22.99 -1.66
C GLN A 94 -7.57 -22.50 -2.72
N ASP A 95 -7.95 -22.53 -3.98
CA ASP A 95 -7.12 -22.03 -5.09
C ASP A 95 -6.79 -20.54 -4.91
N GLU A 96 -7.74 -19.76 -4.41
CA GLU A 96 -7.53 -18.34 -4.11
C GLU A 96 -6.58 -18.12 -2.94
N ILE A 97 -6.74 -18.88 -1.85
CA ILE A 97 -5.87 -18.86 -0.68
C ILE A 97 -4.44 -19.25 -1.07
N ASP A 98 -4.27 -20.31 -1.87
CA ASP A 98 -2.97 -20.78 -2.34
C ASP A 98 -2.31 -19.75 -3.27
N THR A 99 -3.06 -19.16 -4.19
CA THR A 99 -2.55 -18.15 -5.13
C THR A 99 -2.08 -16.88 -4.44
N GLN A 100 -2.79 -16.45 -3.40
CA GLN A 100 -2.48 -15.25 -2.62
C GLN A 100 -1.60 -15.55 -1.38
N ASN A 101 -1.24 -16.82 -1.14
CA ASN A 101 -0.49 -17.28 0.03
C ASN A 101 -1.11 -16.84 1.37
N LEU A 102 -2.43 -16.97 1.51
CA LEU A 102 -3.16 -16.47 2.67
C LEU A 102 -3.05 -17.36 3.90
N TRP A 103 -2.56 -18.61 3.78
CA TRP A 103 -2.37 -19.51 4.92
C TRP A 103 -1.48 -18.91 6.02
N ASP A 104 -0.50 -18.09 5.62
CA ASP A 104 0.45 -17.44 6.51
C ASP A 104 0.11 -15.95 6.77
N LEU A 105 -1.16 -15.54 6.57
CA LEU A 105 -1.57 -14.13 6.63
C LEU A 105 -1.21 -13.48 7.98
N ASP A 106 -1.45 -14.16 9.10
CA ASP A 106 -1.10 -13.62 10.42
C ASP A 106 0.43 -13.42 10.57
N SER A 107 1.23 -14.34 10.06
CA SER A 107 2.70 -14.20 10.05
C SER A 107 3.16 -13.05 9.14
N GLN A 108 2.50 -12.86 8.00
CA GLN A 108 2.80 -11.73 7.10
C GLN A 108 2.51 -10.38 7.78
N ILE A 109 1.41 -10.30 8.53
CA ILE A 109 1.06 -9.11 9.32
C ILE A 109 2.12 -8.84 10.39
N ASP A 110 2.50 -9.85 11.16
CA ASP A 110 3.49 -9.73 12.23
C ASP A 110 4.86 -9.30 11.68
N ILE A 111 5.31 -9.89 10.59
CA ILE A 111 6.56 -9.50 9.89
C ILE A 111 6.50 -8.05 9.42
N ALA A 112 5.40 -7.61 8.85
CA ALA A 112 5.26 -6.23 8.35
C ALA A 112 5.24 -5.21 9.49
N LEU A 113 4.52 -5.52 10.59
CA LEU A 113 4.48 -4.69 11.79
C LEU A 113 5.87 -4.53 12.42
N GLU A 114 6.62 -5.63 12.55
CA GLU A 114 7.98 -5.63 13.09
C GLU A 114 8.95 -4.87 12.18
N ALA A 115 8.95 -5.16 10.88
CA ALA A 115 9.85 -4.56 9.90
C ALA A 115 9.66 -3.04 9.76
N LEU A 116 8.42 -2.56 9.87
CA LEU A 116 8.09 -1.13 9.88
C LEU A 116 8.21 -0.51 11.27
N ARG A 117 8.62 -1.29 12.29
CA ARG A 117 8.72 -0.84 13.68
C ARG A 117 7.45 -0.13 14.15
N CYS A 118 6.31 -0.74 13.83
CA CYS A 118 5.03 -0.24 14.30
C CYS A 118 4.96 -0.30 15.84
N PRO A 119 4.12 0.55 16.47
CA PRO A 119 3.87 0.46 17.90
C PRO A 119 3.24 -0.89 18.28
N ALA A 120 3.14 -1.17 19.58
CA ALA A 120 2.50 -2.37 20.09
C ALA A 120 1.07 -2.54 19.54
N ASP A 121 0.67 -3.76 19.27
CA ASP A 121 -0.60 -4.13 18.62
C ASP A 121 -1.82 -3.51 19.27
N ASP A 122 -1.83 -3.43 20.62
CA ASP A 122 -2.89 -2.91 21.46
C ASP A 122 -2.78 -1.41 21.76
N ALA A 123 -1.79 -0.72 21.17
CA ALA A 123 -1.60 0.72 21.35
C ALA A 123 -2.78 1.49 20.73
N LYS A 124 -3.31 2.47 21.49
CA LYS A 124 -4.39 3.32 21.01
C LYS A 124 -3.90 4.36 20.03
N VAL A 125 -4.59 4.52 18.91
CA VAL A 125 -4.25 5.48 17.85
C VAL A 125 -4.10 6.91 18.37
N GLU A 126 -4.93 7.31 19.35
CA GLU A 126 -4.89 8.65 19.94
C GLU A 126 -3.53 8.98 20.60
N THR A 127 -2.84 7.97 21.13
CA THR A 127 -1.55 8.13 21.82
C THR A 127 -0.35 8.11 20.90
N LEU A 128 -0.54 7.78 19.62
CA LEU A 128 0.54 7.65 18.64
C LEU A 128 1.04 9.00 18.16
N SER A 129 2.35 9.13 18.02
CA SER A 129 2.98 10.23 17.29
C SER A 129 2.63 10.19 15.81
N GLY A 130 2.81 11.32 15.10
CA GLY A 130 2.56 11.37 13.65
C GLY A 130 3.39 10.36 12.86
N GLY A 131 4.66 10.13 13.27
CA GLY A 131 5.53 9.12 12.64
C GLY A 131 5.04 7.69 12.87
N GLU A 132 4.52 7.39 14.06
CA GLU A 132 3.93 6.07 14.37
C GLU A 132 2.64 5.83 13.57
N LYS A 133 1.73 6.80 13.54
CA LYS A 133 0.50 6.74 12.70
C LYS A 133 0.85 6.46 11.25
N ARG A 134 1.93 7.09 10.75
CA ARG A 134 2.39 6.92 9.39
C ARG A 134 2.91 5.51 9.12
N ARG A 135 3.71 4.93 10.03
CA ARG A 135 4.19 3.53 9.89
C ARG A 135 3.04 2.53 9.90
N VAL A 136 2.05 2.71 10.77
CA VAL A 136 0.83 1.87 10.81
C VAL A 136 0.03 1.98 9.51
N ALA A 137 -0.16 3.20 8.99
CA ALA A 137 -0.86 3.42 7.73
C ALA A 137 -0.12 2.82 6.54
N LEU A 138 1.21 2.93 6.51
CA LEU A 138 2.06 2.28 5.49
C LEU A 138 1.94 0.76 5.58
N CYS A 139 2.04 0.18 6.78
CA CYS A 139 1.87 -1.25 7.02
C CYS A 139 0.53 -1.76 6.47
N LYS A 140 -0.57 -1.13 6.86
CA LYS A 140 -1.91 -1.42 6.36
C LYS A 140 -1.95 -1.41 4.83
N LEU A 141 -1.43 -0.36 4.21
CA LEU A 141 -1.48 -0.15 2.77
C LEU A 141 -0.65 -1.18 2.00
N LEU A 142 0.53 -1.55 2.50
CA LEU A 142 1.37 -2.58 1.87
C LEU A 142 0.73 -3.96 1.93
N LEU A 143 0.06 -4.30 3.03
CA LEU A 143 -0.65 -5.56 3.21
C LEU A 143 -1.96 -5.65 2.41
N GLU A 144 -2.59 -4.51 2.09
CA GLU A 144 -3.76 -4.42 1.21
C GLU A 144 -3.42 -4.82 -0.23
N GLU A 145 -2.19 -4.59 -0.67
CA GLU A 145 -1.67 -4.91 -2.01
C GLU A 145 -2.56 -4.40 -3.15
N PRO A 146 -2.85 -3.09 -3.23
CA PRO A 146 -3.62 -2.53 -4.35
C PRO A 146 -2.86 -2.64 -5.67
N GLU A 147 -3.58 -2.65 -6.80
CA GLU A 147 -2.97 -2.70 -8.14
C GLU A 147 -2.14 -1.45 -8.46
N MET A 148 -2.47 -0.33 -7.83
CA MET A 148 -1.68 0.92 -7.90
C MET A 148 -1.43 1.46 -6.50
N LEU A 149 -0.15 1.67 -6.19
CA LEU A 149 0.33 2.19 -4.91
C LEU A 149 0.90 3.60 -5.10
N LEU A 150 0.32 4.56 -4.40
CA LEU A 150 0.73 5.95 -4.41
C LEU A 150 1.35 6.30 -3.05
N LEU A 151 2.65 6.60 -3.03
CA LEU A 151 3.40 6.87 -1.81
C LEU A 151 3.94 8.31 -1.81
N ASP A 152 3.44 9.14 -0.91
CA ASP A 152 3.90 10.52 -0.74
C ASP A 152 4.87 10.61 0.44
N GLU A 153 6.18 10.74 0.16
CA GLU A 153 7.30 10.77 1.10
C GLU A 153 7.36 9.53 2.04
N PRO A 154 7.34 8.29 1.51
CA PRO A 154 7.22 7.09 2.35
C PRO A 154 8.41 6.86 3.30
N THR A 155 9.58 7.42 3.00
CA THR A 155 10.81 7.27 3.79
C THR A 155 10.88 8.20 4.99
N ASN A 156 10.01 9.22 5.08
CA ASN A 156 10.02 10.16 6.20
C ASN A 156 9.72 9.45 7.52
N HIS A 157 10.53 9.74 8.53
CA HIS A 157 10.46 9.16 9.88
C HIS A 157 10.78 7.66 9.96
N LEU A 158 11.40 7.09 8.93
CA LEU A 158 11.91 5.73 8.94
C LEU A 158 13.43 5.74 9.18
N ASP A 159 13.93 4.72 9.87
CA ASP A 159 15.37 4.48 9.98
C ASP A 159 15.90 3.68 8.78
N ALA A 160 17.22 3.58 8.68
CA ALA A 160 17.89 2.97 7.53
C ALA A 160 17.51 1.48 7.32
N GLU A 161 17.25 0.73 8.39
CA GLU A 161 16.87 -0.67 8.31
C GLU A 161 15.45 -0.82 7.75
N THR A 162 14.51 -0.02 8.27
CA THR A 162 13.13 0.05 7.78
C THR A 162 13.07 0.51 6.32
N ILE A 163 13.89 1.52 5.92
CA ILE A 163 14.00 1.96 4.53
C ILE A 163 14.50 0.82 3.63
N SER A 164 15.53 0.09 4.05
CA SER A 164 16.07 -1.04 3.28
C SER A 164 15.03 -2.17 3.11
N TRP A 165 14.24 -2.45 4.13
CA TRP A 165 13.15 -3.41 4.02
C TRP A 165 12.07 -2.93 3.04
N LEU A 166 11.67 -1.66 3.17
CA LEU A 166 10.67 -1.07 2.26
C LEU A 166 11.14 -1.09 0.79
N GLN A 167 12.41 -0.78 0.53
CA GLN A 167 13.00 -0.88 -0.81
C GLN A 167 12.83 -2.27 -1.39
N LYS A 168 13.22 -3.31 -0.66
CA LYS A 168 13.07 -4.71 -1.10
C LYS A 168 11.61 -5.05 -1.37
N HIS A 169 10.72 -4.67 -0.44
CA HIS A 169 9.29 -4.93 -0.59
C HIS A 169 8.71 -4.27 -1.85
N LEU A 170 9.10 -3.01 -2.15
CA LEU A 170 8.63 -2.29 -3.33
C LEU A 170 9.23 -2.80 -4.64
N ILE A 171 10.47 -3.30 -4.64
CA ILE A 171 11.08 -3.97 -5.81
C ILE A 171 10.26 -5.21 -6.18
N ASP A 172 9.89 -6.04 -5.20
CA ASP A 172 9.14 -7.28 -5.39
C ASP A 172 7.63 -7.06 -5.59
N TYR A 173 7.14 -5.85 -5.33
CA TYR A 173 5.73 -5.50 -5.44
C TYR A 173 5.21 -5.65 -6.87
N LYS A 174 4.15 -6.42 -7.07
CA LYS A 174 3.62 -6.72 -8.41
C LYS A 174 2.83 -5.57 -9.04
N GLY A 175 2.25 -4.71 -8.22
CA GLY A 175 1.48 -3.55 -8.68
C GLY A 175 2.35 -2.41 -9.19
N THR A 176 1.71 -1.42 -9.79
CA THR A 176 2.35 -0.17 -10.19
C THR A 176 2.57 0.72 -8.97
N CYS A 177 3.76 1.31 -8.83
CA CYS A 177 4.04 2.25 -7.74
C CYS A 177 4.37 3.63 -8.29
N LEU A 178 3.75 4.67 -7.73
CA LEU A 178 4.19 6.05 -7.87
C LEU A 178 4.72 6.52 -6.53
N ILE A 179 5.95 7.04 -6.52
CA ILE A 179 6.66 7.39 -5.31
C ILE A 179 7.15 8.83 -5.41
N VAL A 180 6.67 9.68 -4.51
CA VAL A 180 7.22 11.04 -4.30
C VAL A 180 8.17 10.96 -3.12
N THR A 181 9.43 11.29 -3.31
CA THR A 181 10.40 11.44 -2.23
C THR A 181 11.56 12.34 -2.64
N HIS A 182 12.20 12.94 -1.64
CA HIS A 182 13.46 13.68 -1.83
C HIS A 182 14.69 12.78 -1.70
N ASP A 183 14.53 11.52 -1.31
CA ASP A 183 15.59 10.53 -1.22
C ASP A 183 15.88 9.92 -2.61
N ARG A 184 16.91 10.47 -3.26
CA ARG A 184 17.30 10.02 -4.60
C ARG A 184 17.83 8.59 -4.60
N TYR A 185 18.59 8.20 -3.58
CA TYR A 185 19.11 6.84 -3.47
C TYR A 185 17.99 5.81 -3.37
N PHE A 186 16.92 6.16 -2.64
CA PHE A 186 15.74 5.31 -2.57
C PHE A 186 15.06 5.14 -3.94
N LEU A 187 14.96 6.21 -4.73
CA LEU A 187 14.36 6.13 -6.07
C LEU A 187 15.26 5.35 -7.05
N ASP A 188 16.56 5.60 -7.06
CA ASP A 188 17.51 5.00 -7.99
C ASP A 188 17.48 3.46 -7.93
N ASP A 189 17.27 2.89 -6.73
CA ASP A 189 17.22 1.44 -6.53
C ASP A 189 15.89 0.80 -6.95
N ILE A 190 14.79 1.56 -6.95
CA ILE A 190 13.44 1.00 -7.11
C ILE A 190 12.85 1.35 -8.47
N THR A 191 13.09 2.58 -8.97
CA THR A 191 12.34 3.12 -10.10
C THR A 191 13.01 2.82 -11.43
N SER A 192 12.18 2.56 -12.44
CA SER A 192 12.61 2.44 -13.84
C SER A 192 12.18 3.64 -14.69
N TRP A 193 11.36 4.51 -14.10
CA TRP A 193 10.88 5.74 -14.73
C TRP A 193 10.88 6.88 -13.71
N ILE A 194 11.19 8.07 -14.19
CA ILE A 194 11.02 9.32 -13.45
C ILE A 194 10.01 10.20 -14.17
N LEU A 195 9.07 10.74 -13.40
CA LEU A 195 8.15 11.78 -13.84
C LEU A 195 8.57 13.11 -13.18
N GLU A 196 9.20 13.97 -13.94
CA GLU A 196 9.55 15.31 -13.46
C GLU A 196 8.36 16.27 -13.63
N LEU A 197 7.98 16.95 -12.55
CA LEU A 197 6.98 18.00 -12.58
C LEU A 197 7.67 19.37 -12.53
N ASP A 198 7.69 20.06 -13.68
CA ASP A 198 8.23 21.40 -13.81
C ASP A 198 7.21 22.35 -14.45
N ARG A 199 6.95 23.48 -13.81
CA ARG A 199 6.10 24.57 -14.31
C ARG A 199 4.77 24.12 -14.89
N GLY A 200 4.09 23.19 -14.22
CA GLY A 200 2.80 22.65 -14.63
C GLY A 200 2.87 21.64 -15.78
N ARG A 201 4.06 21.13 -16.12
CA ARG A 201 4.26 20.08 -17.12
C ARG A 201 4.82 18.83 -16.45
N GLY A 202 4.36 17.68 -16.91
CA GLY A 202 4.94 16.38 -16.54
C GLY A 202 5.85 15.91 -17.67
N ILE A 203 7.13 15.66 -17.36
CA ILE A 203 8.14 15.20 -18.30
C ILE A 203 8.54 13.78 -17.88
N PRO A 204 8.11 12.74 -18.61
CA PRO A 204 8.53 11.38 -18.32
C PRO A 204 9.93 11.13 -18.87
N CYS A 205 10.79 10.53 -18.06
CA CYS A 205 12.13 10.09 -18.41
C CYS A 205 12.26 8.60 -18.10
N GLU A 206 12.75 7.81 -19.04
CA GLU A 206 13.12 6.42 -18.80
C GLU A 206 14.52 6.38 -18.19
N GLY A 207 14.68 5.61 -17.12
CA GLY A 207 15.92 5.51 -16.34
C GLY A 207 15.77 6.06 -14.93
N ASN A 208 16.86 5.96 -14.21
CA ASN A 208 17.03 6.43 -12.82
C ASN A 208 17.76 7.76 -12.82
#